data_66b9ebea4d55a225ad10e7a24f3787cc
#
_entry.id   66b9ebea4d55a225ad10e7a24f3787cc
#
_cell.length_a   1.000
_cell.length_b   1.000
_cell.length_c   1.000
_cell.angle_alpha   90.00
_cell.angle_beta   90.00
_cell.angle_gamma   90.00
#
_symmetry.space_group_name_H-M   'P 1'
#
loop_
_entity.id
_entity.type
_entity.pdbx_description
1 polymer ?
#
loop_
_entity_poly.entity_id
_entity_poly.type
_entity_poly.pdbx_seq_one_letter_code
_entity_poly.pdbx_strand_id
1 'polypeptide(L)'
;RKESSAASDVYKRQINDSEPAPKFNIVERPNTWAKAMKKTAALSETENLKLAFWEKFNNEAPKHSAFIREFKLRKPQAQHWYDLGLGSSAYHLCMTLNTKNNCLSAGLYVNEDKDIITRFKSNEELVSKILGIINPNEIEWRLDENKKASRFLILHPMGDMNDKDNWDNGCAWLCDMCVKIK
;
A
#
# COMPACT_ATOMS: atom_id res chain seq x y z
N ARG A 1 7.79 -19.26 -23.33
CA ARG A 1 8.71 -20.10 -22.51
C ARG A 1 9.90 -19.24 -22.18
N LYS A 2 10.00 -18.81 -20.93
CA LYS A 2 11.22 -18.17 -20.43
C LYS A 2 12.16 -19.29 -19.99
N GLU A 3 13.25 -19.44 -20.69
CA GLU A 3 14.34 -20.30 -20.25
C GLU A 3 14.96 -19.68 -18.98
N SER A 4 14.93 -20.44 -17.92
CA SER A 4 15.66 -20.13 -16.70
C SER A 4 17.12 -20.40 -16.97
N SER A 5 17.90 -19.39 -17.28
CA SER A 5 19.36 -19.52 -17.33
C SER A 5 19.90 -19.44 -15.90
N ALA A 6 19.76 -20.53 -15.16
CA ALA A 6 20.61 -20.75 -14.02
C ALA A 6 21.98 -21.13 -14.56
N ALA A 7 22.99 -20.28 -14.34
CA ALA A 7 24.35 -20.63 -14.63
C ALA A 7 24.72 -21.84 -13.74
N SER A 8 24.93 -22.98 -14.34
CA SER A 8 25.38 -24.19 -13.65
C SER A 8 26.71 -24.59 -14.19
N ASP A 9 27.73 -24.64 -13.35
CA ASP A 9 29.00 -25.24 -13.69
C ASP A 9 28.90 -26.74 -13.53
N VAL A 10 29.26 -27.44 -14.59
CA VAL A 10 29.31 -28.91 -14.62
C VAL A 10 30.74 -29.37 -14.39
N TYR A 11 30.99 -29.96 -13.24
CA TYR A 11 32.27 -30.60 -12.96
C TYR A 11 32.14 -32.13 -13.16
N LYS A 12 33.08 -32.70 -13.89
CA LYS A 12 33.22 -34.16 -13.99
C LYS A 12 34.08 -34.65 -12.83
N ARG A 13 33.54 -35.48 -11.97
CA ARG A 13 34.27 -36.19 -10.93
C ARG A 13 34.40 -37.66 -11.25
N GLN A 14 35.63 -38.16 -11.24
CA GLN A 14 35.95 -39.57 -11.41
C GLN A 14 36.33 -40.13 -10.03
N ILE A 15 35.76 -41.25 -9.66
CA ILE A 15 36.10 -41.97 -8.42
C ILE A 15 36.61 -43.34 -8.91
N ASN A 16 37.90 -43.56 -8.74
CA ASN A 16 38.65 -44.71 -9.31
C ASN A 16 38.46 -44.81 -10.84
N ASP A 17 38.50 -45.96 -11.43
CA ASP A 17 38.34 -46.20 -12.89
C ASP A 17 36.88 -46.19 -13.37
N SER A 18 35.93 -45.58 -12.63
CA SER A 18 34.54 -45.48 -13.07
C SER A 18 34.34 -44.38 -14.10
N GLU A 19 33.29 -44.49 -14.92
CA GLU A 19 32.92 -43.42 -15.85
C GLU A 19 32.63 -42.08 -15.11
N PRO A 20 33.06 -40.93 -15.68
CA PRO A 20 32.89 -39.63 -15.04
C PRO A 20 31.42 -39.27 -14.96
N ALA A 21 30.92 -39.05 -13.73
CA ALA A 21 29.56 -38.56 -13.46
C ALA A 21 29.51 -37.04 -13.40
N PRO A 22 28.54 -36.38 -14.04
CA PRO A 22 28.36 -34.94 -13.94
C PRO A 22 27.88 -34.53 -12.55
N LYS A 23 28.54 -33.55 -11.94
CA LYS A 23 28.07 -32.90 -10.70
C LYS A 23 27.62 -31.49 -11.05
N PHE A 24 26.36 -31.21 -10.75
CA PHE A 24 25.80 -29.88 -10.92
C PHE A 24 25.93 -29.09 -9.60
N ASN A 25 26.61 -27.97 -9.64
CA ASN A 25 26.60 -26.99 -8.56
C ASN A 25 25.69 -25.85 -8.93
N ILE A 26 24.77 -25.52 -8.06
CA ILE A 26 23.93 -24.31 -8.22
C ILE A 26 24.78 -23.11 -7.84
N VAL A 27 25.24 -22.35 -8.82
CA VAL A 27 26.10 -21.17 -8.64
C VAL A 27 25.26 -19.97 -8.20
N GLU A 28 23.96 -19.91 -8.56
CA GLU A 28 23.06 -18.84 -8.16
C GLU A 28 21.62 -19.34 -8.00
N ARG A 29 20.94 -18.85 -6.97
CA ARG A 29 19.53 -19.17 -6.75
C ARG A 29 18.64 -18.17 -7.48
N PRO A 30 17.68 -18.61 -8.31
CA PRO A 30 16.82 -17.73 -9.13
C PRO A 30 16.10 -16.61 -8.34
N ASN A 31 15.80 -16.85 -7.06
CA ASN A 31 15.08 -15.88 -6.21
C ASN A 31 15.90 -14.64 -5.82
N THR A 32 17.23 -14.74 -5.75
CA THR A 32 18.06 -13.57 -5.43
C THR A 32 18.27 -12.70 -6.66
N TRP A 33 18.42 -13.32 -7.82
CA TRP A 33 18.54 -12.62 -9.10
C TRP A 33 17.23 -11.91 -9.51
N ALA A 34 16.08 -12.59 -9.38
CA ALA A 34 14.77 -11.97 -9.63
C ALA A 34 14.46 -10.81 -8.68
N LYS A 35 14.91 -10.87 -7.42
CA LYS A 35 14.82 -9.76 -6.48
C LYS A 35 15.77 -8.61 -6.83
N ALA A 36 16.98 -8.91 -7.29
CA ALA A 36 17.95 -7.89 -7.72
C ALA A 36 17.47 -7.17 -8.99
N MET A 37 16.96 -7.92 -9.99
CA MET A 37 16.38 -7.33 -11.20
C MET A 37 15.14 -6.46 -10.94
N LYS A 38 14.27 -6.84 -10.00
CA LYS A 38 13.13 -5.99 -9.59
C LYS A 38 13.58 -4.68 -8.93
N LYS A 39 14.76 -4.66 -8.32
CA LYS A 39 15.31 -3.48 -7.64
C LYS A 39 15.94 -2.47 -8.60
N THR A 40 16.27 -2.90 -9.83
CA THR A 40 16.89 -2.06 -10.88
C THR A 40 15.96 -1.74 -12.04
N ALA A 41 14.75 -2.33 -12.08
CA ALA A 41 13.75 -1.95 -13.08
C ALA A 41 13.28 -0.52 -12.84
N ALA A 42 13.29 0.30 -13.87
CA ALA A 42 12.69 1.63 -13.81
C ALA A 42 11.20 1.52 -13.46
N LEU A 43 10.72 2.41 -12.58
CA LEU A 43 9.31 2.50 -12.21
C LEU A 43 8.47 2.82 -13.46
N SER A 44 7.29 2.22 -13.56
CA SER A 44 6.30 2.60 -14.58
C SER A 44 5.80 4.02 -14.34
N GLU A 45 5.19 4.63 -15.35
CA GLU A 45 4.60 5.97 -15.24
C GLU A 45 3.62 6.06 -14.06
N THR A 46 2.75 5.05 -13.90
CA THR A 46 1.79 4.98 -12.78
C THR A 46 2.48 4.85 -11.43
N GLU A 47 3.58 4.11 -11.33
CA GLU A 47 4.36 3.98 -10.09
C GLU A 47 5.09 5.29 -9.77
N ASN A 48 5.64 5.96 -10.77
CA ASN A 48 6.23 7.29 -10.61
C ASN A 48 5.20 8.32 -10.14
N LEU A 49 3.98 8.30 -10.71
CA LEU A 49 2.89 9.18 -10.27
C LEU A 49 2.52 8.96 -8.80
N LYS A 50 2.39 7.70 -8.39
CA LYS A 50 2.09 7.35 -6.98
C LYS A 50 3.21 7.80 -6.04
N LEU A 51 4.46 7.56 -6.42
CA LEU A 51 5.61 7.99 -5.62
C LEU A 51 5.62 9.51 -5.47
N ALA A 52 5.46 10.24 -6.58
CA ALA A 52 5.44 11.71 -6.58
C ALA A 52 4.30 12.27 -5.72
N PHE A 53 3.10 11.64 -5.76
CA PHE A 53 1.99 12.03 -4.89
C PHE A 53 2.32 11.86 -3.41
N TRP A 54 2.88 10.71 -3.00
CA TRP A 54 3.24 10.48 -1.59
C TRP A 54 4.43 11.34 -1.13
N GLU A 55 5.34 11.71 -2.03
CA GLU A 55 6.39 12.71 -1.75
C GLU A 55 5.78 14.09 -1.52
N LYS A 56 4.82 14.51 -2.36
CA LYS A 56 4.08 15.75 -2.18
C LYS A 56 3.31 15.74 -0.85
N PHE A 57 2.61 14.63 -0.53
CA PHE A 57 1.92 14.47 0.74
C PHE A 57 2.88 14.64 1.93
N ASN A 58 4.07 14.02 1.90
CA ASN A 58 5.06 14.14 2.97
C ASN A 58 5.61 15.58 3.11
N ASN A 59 5.59 16.37 2.06
CA ASN A 59 5.99 17.78 2.11
C ASN A 59 4.86 18.70 2.60
N GLU A 60 3.60 18.35 2.32
CA GLU A 60 2.43 19.14 2.76
C GLU A 60 1.97 18.80 4.17
N ALA A 61 1.95 17.53 4.55
CA ALA A 61 1.49 17.07 5.86
C ALA A 61 2.11 17.80 7.07
N PRO A 62 3.41 18.20 7.07
CA PRO A 62 3.99 18.99 8.17
C PRO A 62 3.33 20.36 8.40
N LYS A 63 2.61 20.90 7.41
CA LYS A 63 1.87 22.16 7.54
C LYS A 63 0.57 21.98 8.34
N HIS A 64 0.10 20.75 8.51
CA HIS A 64 -1.11 20.39 9.25
C HIS A 64 -0.75 20.00 10.69
N SER A 65 -0.71 20.97 11.59
CA SER A 65 -0.25 20.78 12.98
C SER A 65 -1.02 19.70 13.75
N ALA A 66 -2.33 19.57 13.53
CA ALA A 66 -3.15 18.52 14.14
C ALA A 66 -2.70 17.13 13.68
N PHE A 67 -2.43 16.97 12.39
CA PHE A 67 -1.99 15.69 11.81
C PHE A 67 -0.60 15.26 12.32
N ILE A 68 0.38 16.16 12.30
CA ILE A 68 1.76 15.86 12.74
C ILE A 68 1.86 15.55 14.23
N ARG A 69 0.97 16.14 15.05
CA ARG A 69 0.90 15.80 16.47
C ARG A 69 0.47 14.35 16.71
N GLU A 70 -0.37 13.82 15.85
CA GLU A 70 -0.99 12.49 16.00
C GLU A 70 -0.26 11.38 15.24
N PHE A 71 0.42 11.70 14.12
CA PHE A 71 0.98 10.71 13.22
C PHE A 71 2.43 10.98 12.87
N LYS A 72 3.19 9.90 12.70
CA LYS A 72 4.55 9.91 12.15
C LYS A 72 4.50 9.55 10.67
N LEU A 73 5.08 10.41 9.85
CA LEU A 73 5.22 10.16 8.41
C LEU A 73 6.14 8.96 8.15
N ARG A 74 5.81 8.21 7.10
CA ARG A 74 6.62 7.10 6.59
C ARG A 74 7.35 7.54 5.33
N LYS A 75 8.38 6.78 4.96
CA LYS A 75 9.07 7.00 3.68
C LYS A 75 8.10 6.74 2.52
N PRO A 76 7.94 7.67 1.56
CA PRO A 76 7.13 7.49 0.36
C PRO A 76 7.59 6.28 -0.44
N GLN A 77 6.64 5.56 -1.02
CA GLN A 77 6.88 4.42 -1.90
C GLN A 77 5.94 4.47 -3.11
N ALA A 78 6.35 3.83 -4.21
CA ALA A 78 5.61 3.78 -5.47
C ALA A 78 4.40 2.82 -5.42
N GLN A 79 3.61 2.87 -4.33
CA GLN A 79 2.46 1.99 -4.10
C GLN A 79 1.17 2.80 -3.96
N HIS A 80 0.02 2.13 -4.12
CA HIS A 80 -1.29 2.80 -4.08
C HIS A 80 -1.83 3.03 -2.67
N TRP A 81 -1.10 2.66 -1.62
CA TRP A 81 -1.50 2.79 -0.22
C TRP A 81 -0.38 3.40 0.63
N TYR A 82 -0.78 4.03 1.73
CA TYR A 82 0.10 4.64 2.72
C TYR A 82 -0.54 4.45 4.10
N ASP A 83 0.08 3.66 4.96
CA ASP A 83 -0.47 3.30 6.25
C ASP A 83 0.14 4.15 7.37
N LEU A 84 -0.70 4.51 8.34
CA LEU A 84 -0.33 5.23 9.56
C LEU A 84 -0.68 4.38 10.78
N GLY A 85 0.28 4.22 11.68
CA GLY A 85 0.08 3.45 12.91
C GLY A 85 -0.81 4.19 13.91
N LEU A 86 -1.68 3.41 14.60
CA LEU A 86 -2.54 3.87 15.69
C LEU A 86 -2.11 3.32 17.06
N GLY A 87 -0.86 2.85 17.17
CA GLY A 87 -0.33 2.27 18.41
C GLY A 87 -0.75 0.82 18.65
N SER A 88 -1.38 0.18 17.66
CA SER A 88 -1.81 -1.22 17.70
C SER A 88 -1.31 -1.97 16.48
N SER A 89 -1.07 -3.26 16.60
CA SER A 89 -0.82 -4.17 15.48
C SER A 89 -2.13 -4.72 14.89
N ALA A 90 -3.25 -4.62 15.61
CA ALA A 90 -4.54 -5.14 15.19
C ALA A 90 -5.20 -4.26 14.12
N TYR A 91 -4.93 -2.97 14.12
CA TYR A 91 -5.53 -2.00 13.20
C TYR A 91 -4.61 -0.81 12.93
N HIS A 92 -4.80 -0.17 11.80
CA HIS A 92 -4.08 1.03 11.38
C HIS A 92 -4.95 1.88 10.44
N LEU A 93 -4.60 3.15 10.31
CA LEU A 93 -5.18 3.98 9.25
C LEU A 93 -4.55 3.61 7.91
N CYS A 94 -5.39 3.55 6.90
CA CYS A 94 -4.98 3.27 5.52
C CYS A 94 -5.46 4.41 4.62
N MET A 95 -4.52 5.11 3.98
CA MET A 95 -4.82 6.03 2.89
C MET A 95 -4.57 5.33 1.57
N THR A 96 -5.39 5.57 0.56
CA THR A 96 -5.18 4.99 -0.78
C THR A 96 -5.29 6.02 -1.89
N LEU A 97 -4.57 5.76 -2.95
CA LEU A 97 -4.54 6.53 -4.18
C LEU A 97 -4.97 5.64 -5.35
N ASN A 98 -6.17 5.85 -5.86
CA ASN A 98 -6.71 5.14 -7.02
C ASN A 98 -6.57 6.01 -8.27
N THR A 99 -5.50 5.77 -9.03
CA THR A 99 -5.19 6.53 -10.25
C THR A 99 -6.13 6.22 -11.44
N LYS A 100 -6.86 5.10 -11.40
CA LYS A 100 -7.85 4.77 -12.44
C LYS A 100 -9.12 5.58 -12.32
N ASN A 101 -9.57 5.79 -11.09
CA ASN A 101 -10.83 6.43 -10.78
C ASN A 101 -10.63 7.87 -10.27
N ASN A 102 -9.39 8.39 -10.32
CA ASN A 102 -9.04 9.70 -9.78
C ASN A 102 -9.64 9.93 -8.38
N CYS A 103 -9.35 9.01 -7.46
CA CYS A 103 -9.96 9.01 -6.14
C CYS A 103 -8.91 8.74 -5.05
N LEU A 104 -8.95 9.55 -4.01
CA LEU A 104 -8.28 9.28 -2.74
C LEU A 104 -9.23 8.57 -1.79
N SER A 105 -8.69 7.86 -0.83
CA SER A 105 -9.47 7.41 0.32
C SER A 105 -8.64 7.41 1.59
N ALA A 106 -9.32 7.57 2.73
CA ALA A 106 -8.77 7.37 4.05
C ALA A 106 -9.73 6.51 4.87
N GLY A 107 -9.21 5.62 5.70
CA GLY A 107 -10.07 4.76 6.50
C GLY A 107 -9.32 3.91 7.50
N LEU A 108 -10.04 3.04 8.16
CA LEU A 108 -9.51 2.11 9.16
C LEU A 108 -9.40 0.70 8.54
N TYR A 109 -8.22 0.14 8.66
CA TYR A 109 -7.94 -1.24 8.31
C TYR A 109 -7.77 -2.08 9.59
N VAL A 110 -8.49 -3.19 9.69
CA VAL A 110 -8.46 -4.11 10.83
C VAL A 110 -8.01 -5.48 10.33
N ASN A 111 -6.97 -6.05 10.95
CA ASN A 111 -6.33 -7.28 10.48
C ASN A 111 -7.18 -8.54 10.66
N GLU A 112 -7.79 -8.73 11.83
CA GLU A 112 -8.45 -10.01 12.18
C GLU A 112 -9.81 -9.82 12.86
N ASP A 113 -10.04 -8.72 13.55
CA ASP A 113 -11.29 -8.47 14.32
C ASP A 113 -12.32 -7.72 13.47
N LYS A 114 -13.18 -8.49 12.79
CA LYS A 114 -14.25 -7.93 11.96
C LYS A 114 -15.33 -7.21 12.76
N ASP A 115 -15.49 -7.53 14.03
CA ASP A 115 -16.52 -6.94 14.88
C ASP A 115 -16.32 -5.43 15.03
N ILE A 116 -15.08 -4.96 14.98
CA ILE A 116 -14.77 -3.53 15.00
C ILE A 116 -15.47 -2.82 13.83
N ILE A 117 -15.25 -3.27 12.60
CA ILE A 117 -15.84 -2.63 11.41
C ILE A 117 -17.36 -2.85 11.35
N THR A 118 -17.83 -4.02 11.81
CA THR A 118 -19.28 -4.31 11.89
C THR A 118 -19.98 -3.34 12.84
N ARG A 119 -19.39 -3.02 13.99
CA ARG A 119 -19.91 -2.02 14.95
C ARG A 119 -19.94 -0.60 14.34
N PHE A 120 -18.89 -0.21 13.61
CA PHE A 120 -18.91 1.07 12.89
C PHE A 120 -20.03 1.11 11.86
N LYS A 121 -20.20 0.04 11.08
CA LYS A 121 -21.26 -0.06 10.07
C LYS A 121 -22.66 -0.03 10.69
N SER A 122 -22.87 -0.70 11.81
CA SER A 122 -24.15 -0.68 12.53
C SER A 122 -24.49 0.71 13.10
N ASN A 123 -23.53 1.61 13.19
CA ASN A 123 -23.68 2.99 13.65
C ASN A 123 -23.32 3.99 12.54
N GLU A 124 -23.59 3.66 11.28
CA GLU A 124 -23.16 4.44 10.12
C GLU A 124 -23.59 5.90 10.16
N GLU A 125 -24.79 6.19 10.63
CA GLU A 125 -25.30 7.56 10.77
C GLU A 125 -24.44 8.38 11.75
N LEU A 126 -24.07 7.79 12.88
CA LEU A 126 -23.20 8.44 13.87
C LEU A 126 -21.80 8.63 13.31
N VAL A 127 -21.26 7.62 12.63
CA VAL A 127 -19.95 7.70 11.97
C VAL A 127 -19.95 8.81 10.92
N SER A 128 -20.96 8.87 10.06
CA SER A 128 -21.10 9.92 9.04
C SER A 128 -21.15 11.31 9.66
N LYS A 129 -21.93 11.48 10.75
CA LYS A 129 -22.04 12.74 11.47
C LYS A 129 -20.71 13.18 12.08
N ILE A 130 -19.98 12.28 12.73
CA ILE A 130 -18.67 12.58 13.35
C ILE A 130 -17.65 12.96 12.29
N LEU A 131 -17.60 12.23 11.18
CA LEU A 131 -16.65 12.46 10.09
C LEU A 131 -17.04 13.63 9.18
N GLY A 132 -18.29 14.16 9.32
CA GLY A 132 -18.82 15.23 8.49
C GLY A 132 -19.13 14.78 7.06
N ILE A 133 -19.55 13.53 6.90
CA ILE A 133 -19.93 12.93 5.61
C ILE A 133 -21.40 13.18 5.37
N ILE A 134 -21.72 13.80 4.23
CA ILE A 134 -23.10 14.16 3.86
C ILE A 134 -23.75 13.02 3.08
N ASN A 135 -22.98 12.39 2.20
CA ASN A 135 -23.48 11.32 1.35
C ASN A 135 -22.95 9.96 1.85
N PRO A 136 -23.81 9.07 2.36
CA PRO A 136 -23.40 7.73 2.84
C PRO A 136 -22.64 6.90 1.80
N ASN A 137 -22.87 7.14 0.50
CA ASN A 137 -22.14 6.45 -0.58
C ASN A 137 -20.64 6.81 -0.64
N GLU A 138 -20.20 7.82 0.11
CA GLU A 138 -18.78 8.15 0.28
C GLU A 138 -18.07 7.17 1.21
N ILE A 139 -18.80 6.33 1.97
CA ILE A 139 -18.21 5.31 2.84
C ILE A 139 -18.29 3.95 2.13
N GLU A 140 -17.15 3.38 1.83
CA GLU A 140 -17.02 2.02 1.31
C GLU A 140 -16.74 1.04 2.45
N TRP A 141 -17.70 0.15 2.74
CA TRP A 141 -17.56 -0.91 3.74
C TRP A 141 -17.07 -2.19 3.09
N ARG A 142 -15.92 -2.72 3.54
CA ARG A 142 -15.35 -3.98 3.05
C ARG A 142 -15.33 -5.02 4.17
N LEU A 143 -16.43 -5.78 4.24
CA LEU A 143 -16.67 -6.87 5.17
C LEU A 143 -16.86 -8.16 4.37
N ASP A 144 -15.76 -8.77 3.91
CA ASP A 144 -15.79 -10.04 3.18
C ASP A 144 -15.66 -11.19 4.18
N GLU A 145 -16.64 -12.11 4.19
CA GLU A 145 -16.65 -13.25 5.13
C GLU A 145 -15.45 -14.19 4.93
N ASN A 146 -14.97 -14.28 3.71
CA ASN A 146 -13.83 -15.14 3.35
C ASN A 146 -12.46 -14.54 3.64
N LYS A 147 -12.39 -13.27 4.05
CA LYS A 147 -11.13 -12.59 4.38
C LYS A 147 -11.05 -12.36 5.88
N LYS A 148 -9.85 -12.49 6.45
CA LYS A 148 -9.59 -12.17 7.86
C LYS A 148 -9.72 -10.66 8.12
N ALA A 149 -9.18 -9.86 7.20
CA ALA A 149 -9.15 -8.41 7.32
C ALA A 149 -10.46 -7.77 6.89
N SER A 150 -10.83 -6.70 7.57
CA SER A 150 -11.96 -5.84 7.24
C SER A 150 -11.53 -4.38 7.26
N ARG A 151 -12.29 -3.50 6.60
CA ARG A 151 -12.02 -2.07 6.60
C ARG A 151 -13.22 -1.25 6.18
N PHE A 152 -13.23 0.01 6.55
CA PHE A 152 -14.00 1.02 5.85
C PHE A 152 -13.07 2.06 5.24
N LEU A 153 -13.50 2.66 4.15
CA LEU A 153 -12.79 3.72 3.44
C LEU A 153 -13.77 4.86 3.15
N ILE A 154 -13.34 6.07 3.41
CA ILE A 154 -14.06 7.27 2.99
C ILE A 154 -13.44 7.69 1.68
N LEU A 155 -14.29 7.82 0.65
CA LEU A 155 -13.89 8.12 -0.70
C LEU A 155 -13.89 9.64 -0.92
N HIS A 156 -12.86 10.13 -1.60
CA HIS A 156 -12.74 11.53 -1.98
C HIS A 156 -12.41 11.61 -3.48
N PRO A 157 -13.39 11.90 -4.33
CA PRO A 157 -13.13 12.13 -5.75
C PRO A 157 -12.17 13.31 -5.93
N MET A 158 -11.19 13.09 -6.79
CA MET A 158 -10.23 14.11 -7.20
C MET A 158 -10.53 14.53 -8.64
N GLY A 159 -10.00 15.67 -9.07
CA GLY A 159 -9.83 15.92 -10.49
C GLY A 159 -8.82 14.95 -11.14
N ASP A 160 -8.35 15.27 -12.33
CA ASP A 160 -7.32 14.44 -12.98
C ASP A 160 -6.09 14.32 -12.06
N MET A 161 -5.71 13.09 -11.75
CA MET A 161 -4.53 12.80 -10.92
C MET A 161 -3.21 13.18 -11.58
N ASN A 162 -3.20 13.35 -12.90
CA ASN A 162 -2.02 13.83 -13.61
C ASN A 162 -1.84 15.34 -13.45
N ASP A 163 -2.91 16.06 -13.12
CA ASP A 163 -2.86 17.48 -12.79
C ASP A 163 -2.44 17.66 -11.32
N LYS A 164 -1.18 18.03 -11.14
CA LYS A 164 -0.57 18.17 -9.79
C LYS A 164 -1.12 19.36 -9.00
N ASP A 165 -1.77 20.31 -9.64
CA ASP A 165 -2.37 21.47 -8.96
C ASP A 165 -3.55 21.05 -8.06
N ASN A 166 -4.17 19.92 -8.37
CA ASN A 166 -5.24 19.34 -7.53
C ASN A 166 -4.73 18.63 -6.26
N TRP A 167 -3.43 18.36 -6.16
CA TRP A 167 -2.88 17.51 -5.08
C TRP A 167 -2.88 18.19 -3.71
N ASP A 168 -2.75 19.50 -3.65
CA ASP A 168 -2.71 20.24 -2.37
C ASP A 168 -4.01 20.07 -1.58
N ASN A 169 -5.16 20.17 -2.26
CA ASN A 169 -6.46 19.93 -1.67
C ASN A 169 -6.63 18.49 -1.21
N GLY A 170 -6.18 17.52 -2.03
CA GLY A 170 -6.20 16.11 -1.69
C GLY A 170 -5.32 15.77 -0.48
N CYS A 171 -4.13 16.34 -0.40
CA CYS A 171 -3.23 16.18 0.75
C CYS A 171 -3.84 16.76 2.04
N ALA A 172 -4.43 17.95 1.97
CA ALA A 172 -5.12 18.58 3.09
C ALA A 172 -6.29 17.71 3.57
N TRP A 173 -7.13 17.24 2.64
CA TRP A 173 -8.25 16.36 2.95
C TRP A 173 -7.80 15.07 3.63
N LEU A 174 -6.72 14.42 3.15
CA LEU A 174 -6.15 13.22 3.77
C LEU A 174 -5.72 13.48 5.22
N CYS A 175 -5.04 14.61 5.47
CA CYS A 175 -4.62 14.99 6.82
C CYS A 175 -5.83 15.18 7.76
N ASP A 176 -6.82 15.94 7.33
CA ASP A 176 -8.02 16.24 8.13
C ASP A 176 -8.84 14.98 8.41
N MET A 177 -9.03 14.13 7.39
CA MET A 177 -9.79 12.90 7.53
C MET A 177 -9.09 11.89 8.45
N CYS A 178 -7.79 11.74 8.35
CA CYS A 178 -7.02 10.87 9.26
C CYS A 178 -7.14 11.32 10.73
N VAL A 179 -7.13 12.62 10.99
CA VAL A 179 -7.32 13.17 12.34
C VAL A 179 -8.73 12.88 12.86
N LYS A 180 -9.76 13.00 12.02
CA LYS A 180 -11.17 12.71 12.40
C LYS A 180 -11.42 11.23 12.68
N ILE A 181 -10.75 10.31 11.94
CA ILE A 181 -10.91 8.87 12.13
C ILE A 181 -10.21 8.38 13.40
N LYS A 182 -9.16 9.05 13.85
CA LYS A 182 -8.46 8.73 15.09
C LYS A 182 -9.27 9.09 16.32
#